data_a03de47b942acd9873ba9071983fbca4
#
_entry.id   a03de47b942acd9873ba9071983fbca4
#
_cell.length_a   1.000
_cell.length_b   1.000
_cell.length_c   1.000
_cell.angle_alpha   90.00
_cell.angle_beta   90.00
_cell.angle_gamma   90.00
#
_symmetry.space_group_name_H-M   'P 1'
#
loop_
_entity.id
_entity.type
_entity.pdbx_description
1 polymer ?
#
loop_
_entity_poly.entity_id
_entity_poly.type
_entity_poly.pdbx_seq_one_letter_code
_entity_poly.pdbx_strand_id
1 'polypeptide(L)'
;MNKQESDILNALLLEPFINQRVLAEVSGHSLGVVNRSLKELIKAGYLNEAICPTAKAVAEYKNKTPKRAIILAAGFGMRMVPINTEMPKGLLEVNGEPLIERIIKQLHEVGIHEIYVIVGFMKEKYEYLIDEYGVELVVNPDYAAKNNLHSLKLVKEHLENAYIVPCDIWCDRNPFHRHELYSWYMVSDLVENESNVRVNRKMELVTVPENVGGNAMIGISYLTKEDSDTVSAHIEELCKKPQYDGLFWEEALYNKDRMIVTARVVHSADVVEINTYEQLREIDSDSNQLKTDAIRLICKALCAKPEEVTDITVLKKGMTNRSFLFTCKDKKYIMRIPGEGTDQLINRRQEAAVYHAIADKNICDDIAYINPENGYKITEFLEGARVCDPTDYEDVKKCMSRLRE
;
A
#
# COMPACT_ATOMS: atom_id res chain seq x y z
N MET A 1 0.63 -13.57 28.82
CA MET A 1 0.75 -14.74 27.90
C MET A 1 1.67 -14.28 26.77
N ASN A 2 2.69 -15.06 26.45
CA ASN A 2 3.58 -14.72 25.34
C ASN A 2 3.01 -15.27 23.99
N LYS A 3 3.61 -14.88 22.85
CA LYS A 3 3.13 -15.29 21.52
C LYS A 3 3.00 -16.80 21.37
N GLN A 4 4.01 -17.58 21.80
CA GLN A 4 4.01 -19.03 21.67
C GLN A 4 2.88 -19.67 22.48
N GLU A 5 2.63 -19.19 23.71
CA GLU A 5 1.50 -19.59 24.53
C GLU A 5 0.16 -19.23 23.90
N SER A 6 0.07 -18.04 23.29
CA SER A 6 -1.12 -17.58 22.58
C SER A 6 -1.44 -18.45 21.36
N ASP A 7 -0.45 -18.75 20.52
CA ASP A 7 -0.61 -19.60 19.34
C ASP A 7 -1.10 -21.01 19.73
N ILE A 8 -0.53 -21.59 20.79
CA ILE A 8 -0.91 -22.91 21.28
C ILE A 8 -2.31 -22.89 21.90
N LEU A 9 -2.64 -21.86 22.67
CA LEU A 9 -3.98 -21.69 23.22
C LEU A 9 -5.02 -21.51 22.11
N ASN A 10 -4.71 -20.72 21.09
CA ASN A 10 -5.58 -20.53 19.94
C ASN A 10 -5.86 -21.85 19.22
N ALA A 11 -4.84 -22.65 18.95
CA ALA A 11 -5.00 -23.96 18.34
C ALA A 11 -5.93 -24.87 19.16
N LEU A 12 -5.80 -24.85 20.49
CA LEU A 12 -6.63 -25.66 21.40
C LEU A 12 -8.07 -25.13 21.57
N LEU A 13 -8.30 -23.86 21.30
CA LEU A 13 -9.65 -23.28 21.31
C LEU A 13 -10.40 -23.57 20.01
N LEU A 14 -9.67 -23.76 18.91
CA LEU A 14 -10.24 -24.11 17.60
C LEU A 14 -10.50 -25.60 17.45
N GLU A 15 -9.57 -26.44 17.92
CA GLU A 15 -9.65 -27.88 17.77
C GLU A 15 -9.31 -28.61 19.08
N PRO A 16 -9.98 -29.74 19.41
CA PRO A 16 -9.67 -30.51 20.58
C PRO A 16 -8.23 -31.05 20.56
N PHE A 17 -7.60 -31.09 21.73
CA PHE A 17 -6.27 -31.67 21.88
C PHE A 17 -6.26 -33.16 21.53
N ILE A 18 -5.43 -33.56 20.56
CA ILE A 18 -5.21 -34.98 20.17
C ILE A 18 -3.90 -35.47 20.79
N ASN A 19 -2.79 -34.85 20.41
CA ASN A 19 -1.47 -35.10 20.98
C ASN A 19 -0.52 -33.93 20.67
N GLN A 20 0.63 -33.89 21.32
CA GLN A 20 1.58 -32.77 21.20
C GLN A 20 2.22 -32.65 19.82
N ARG A 21 2.31 -33.72 19.02
CA ARG A 21 2.86 -33.65 17.64
C ARG A 21 1.89 -32.94 16.71
N VAL A 22 0.61 -33.31 16.78
CA VAL A 22 -0.45 -32.62 16.02
C VAL A 22 -0.53 -31.15 16.44
N LEU A 23 -0.47 -30.86 17.74
CA LEU A 23 -0.48 -29.49 18.24
C LEU A 23 0.75 -28.70 17.77
N ALA A 24 1.92 -29.32 17.66
CA ALA A 24 3.14 -28.71 17.11
C ALA A 24 2.98 -28.37 15.63
N GLU A 25 2.38 -29.25 14.84
CA GLU A 25 2.07 -29.00 13.42
C GLU A 25 1.07 -27.85 13.26
N VAL A 26 -0.06 -27.90 13.95
CA VAL A 26 -1.14 -26.90 13.86
C VAL A 26 -0.67 -25.53 14.35
N SER A 27 0.09 -25.48 15.45
CA SER A 27 0.57 -24.22 16.02
C SER A 27 1.85 -23.67 15.34
N GLY A 28 2.49 -24.45 14.47
CA GLY A 28 3.76 -24.08 13.82
C GLY A 28 4.97 -24.03 14.75
N HIS A 29 4.90 -24.69 15.92
CA HIS A 29 5.94 -24.65 16.93
C HIS A 29 6.63 -26.01 17.12
N SER A 30 7.88 -25.99 17.62
CA SER A 30 8.56 -27.25 17.97
C SER A 30 7.93 -27.94 19.18
N LEU A 31 8.08 -29.28 19.28
CA LEU A 31 7.60 -30.05 20.44
C LEU A 31 8.12 -29.52 21.79
N GLY A 32 9.34 -29.00 21.83
CA GLY A 32 9.90 -28.41 23.05
C GLY A 32 9.19 -27.13 23.47
N VAL A 33 8.80 -26.29 22.50
CA VAL A 33 7.99 -25.08 22.74
C VAL A 33 6.60 -25.48 23.21
N VAL A 34 5.94 -26.42 22.52
CA VAL A 34 4.61 -26.92 22.89
C VAL A 34 4.61 -27.42 24.33
N ASN A 35 5.56 -28.30 24.71
CA ASN A 35 5.66 -28.83 26.07
C ASN A 35 5.81 -27.76 27.15
N ARG A 36 6.65 -26.77 26.90
CA ARG A 36 6.87 -25.67 27.83
C ARG A 36 5.62 -24.80 27.95
N SER A 37 5.03 -24.41 26.83
CA SER A 37 3.85 -23.53 26.81
C SER A 37 2.63 -24.19 27.43
N LEU A 38 2.40 -25.49 27.20
CA LEU A 38 1.32 -26.23 27.87
C LEU A 38 1.47 -26.16 29.40
N LYS A 39 2.68 -26.37 29.95
CA LYS A 39 2.92 -26.25 31.39
C LYS A 39 2.62 -24.87 31.93
N GLU A 40 3.06 -23.82 31.23
CA GLU A 40 2.81 -22.43 31.65
C GLU A 40 1.32 -22.07 31.54
N LEU A 41 0.62 -22.52 30.49
CA LEU A 41 -0.82 -22.31 30.33
C LEU A 41 -1.65 -23.02 31.40
N ILE A 42 -1.27 -24.25 31.81
CA ILE A 42 -1.90 -24.95 32.93
C ILE A 42 -1.64 -24.21 34.23
N LYS A 43 -0.39 -23.84 34.51
CA LYS A 43 -0.01 -23.10 35.71
C LYS A 43 -0.72 -21.74 35.79
N ALA A 44 -0.93 -21.06 34.67
CA ALA A 44 -1.65 -19.80 34.59
C ALA A 44 -3.19 -19.97 34.62
N GLY A 45 -3.70 -21.19 34.61
CA GLY A 45 -5.13 -21.51 34.68
C GLY A 45 -5.91 -21.31 33.39
N TYR A 46 -5.24 -21.22 32.25
CA TYR A 46 -5.88 -21.19 30.93
C TYR A 46 -6.24 -22.58 30.43
N LEU A 47 -5.49 -23.62 30.85
CA LEU A 47 -5.78 -25.01 30.56
C LEU A 47 -5.95 -25.77 31.89
N ASN A 48 -6.77 -26.81 31.88
CA ASN A 48 -6.83 -27.80 32.96
C ASN A 48 -5.78 -28.91 32.76
N GLU A 49 -5.68 -29.84 33.69
CA GLU A 49 -4.71 -30.96 33.62
C GLU A 49 -4.95 -31.90 32.41
N ALA A 50 -6.16 -31.92 31.86
CA ALA A 50 -6.51 -32.68 30.67
C ALA A 50 -6.22 -31.87 29.36
N ILE A 51 -5.52 -30.73 29.45
CA ILE A 51 -5.19 -29.85 28.33
C ILE A 51 -6.45 -29.28 27.63
N CYS A 52 -7.55 -29.16 28.36
CA CYS A 52 -8.74 -28.48 27.84
C CYS A 52 -8.78 -27.02 28.26
N PRO A 53 -9.20 -26.09 27.36
CA PRO A 53 -9.38 -24.68 27.68
C PRO A 53 -10.37 -24.49 28.84
N THR A 54 -10.04 -23.62 29.78
CA THR A 54 -10.89 -23.26 30.93
C THR A 54 -11.82 -22.11 30.59
N ALA A 55 -12.76 -21.81 31.50
CA ALA A 55 -13.61 -20.60 31.37
C ALA A 55 -12.80 -19.30 31.30
N LYS A 56 -11.64 -19.26 31.95
CA LYS A 56 -10.69 -18.12 31.85
C LYS A 56 -10.14 -17.98 30.44
N ALA A 57 -9.74 -19.08 29.80
CA ALA A 57 -9.27 -19.06 28.41
C ALA A 57 -10.34 -18.57 27.44
N VAL A 58 -11.56 -19.06 27.59
CA VAL A 58 -12.70 -18.65 26.75
C VAL A 58 -13.04 -17.16 26.96
N ALA A 59 -12.98 -16.66 28.17
CA ALA A 59 -13.21 -15.25 28.46
C ALA A 59 -12.13 -14.34 27.83
N GLU A 60 -10.86 -14.71 27.98
CA GLU A 60 -9.73 -14.00 27.35
C GLU A 60 -9.87 -13.96 25.83
N TYR A 61 -10.22 -15.10 25.23
CA TYR A 61 -10.43 -15.22 23.79
C TYR A 61 -11.55 -14.30 23.28
N LYS A 62 -12.70 -14.26 24.01
CA LYS A 62 -13.81 -13.37 23.66
C LYS A 62 -13.46 -11.90 23.79
N ASN A 63 -12.66 -11.54 24.79
CA ASN A 63 -12.26 -10.14 25.01
C ASN A 63 -11.28 -9.63 23.94
N LYS A 64 -10.56 -10.52 23.26
CA LYS A 64 -9.59 -10.20 22.20
C LYS A 64 -10.12 -10.50 20.79
N THR A 65 -11.43 -10.61 20.64
CA THR A 65 -12.06 -10.74 19.32
C THR A 65 -11.92 -9.44 18.55
N PRO A 66 -11.47 -9.47 17.29
CA PRO A 66 -11.49 -8.31 16.41
C PRO A 66 -12.90 -7.72 16.31
N LYS A 67 -13.04 -6.43 16.46
CA LYS A 67 -14.33 -5.75 16.44
C LYS A 67 -14.55 -5.00 15.13
N ARG A 68 -13.48 -4.47 14.56
CA ARG A 68 -13.54 -3.55 13.44
C ARG A 68 -12.33 -3.61 12.54
N ALA A 69 -12.41 -2.94 11.40
CA ALA A 69 -11.29 -2.75 10.51
C ALA A 69 -11.22 -1.31 10.01
N ILE A 70 -10.00 -0.85 9.74
CA ILE A 70 -9.69 0.46 9.18
C ILE A 70 -8.96 0.22 7.87
N ILE A 71 -9.52 0.65 6.74
CA ILE A 71 -8.94 0.52 5.41
C ILE A 71 -8.36 1.86 4.99
N LEU A 72 -7.06 1.91 4.70
CA LEU A 72 -6.35 3.11 4.28
C LEU A 72 -6.41 3.26 2.75
N ALA A 73 -7.28 4.13 2.24
CA ALA A 73 -7.56 4.31 0.82
C ALA A 73 -7.48 5.78 0.35
N ALA A 74 -6.84 6.68 1.12
CA ALA A 74 -6.82 8.10 0.80
C ALA A 74 -5.77 8.52 -0.24
N GLY A 75 -4.75 7.71 -0.50
CA GLY A 75 -3.58 8.06 -1.27
C GLY A 75 -3.81 8.19 -2.78
N PHE A 76 -2.95 8.95 -3.46
CA PHE A 76 -2.97 9.14 -4.92
C PHE A 76 -2.62 7.89 -5.74
N GLY A 77 -1.88 6.93 -5.18
CA GLY A 77 -1.35 5.80 -5.95
C GLY A 77 -0.44 6.24 -7.11
N MET A 78 0.47 7.18 -6.90
CA MET A 78 1.26 7.83 -7.96
C MET A 78 2.02 6.85 -8.87
N ARG A 79 2.44 5.71 -8.34
CA ARG A 79 3.15 4.66 -9.09
C ARG A 79 2.25 3.89 -10.07
N MET A 80 0.91 4.04 -9.95
CA MET A 80 -0.09 3.39 -10.80
C MET A 80 -0.42 4.15 -12.09
N VAL A 81 0.33 5.18 -12.45
CA VAL A 81 0.14 5.88 -13.74
C VAL A 81 0.30 4.87 -14.89
N PRO A 82 -0.60 4.89 -15.91
CA PRO A 82 -1.69 5.85 -16.12
C PRO A 82 -3.04 5.50 -15.48
N ILE A 83 -3.18 4.36 -14.81
CA ILE A 83 -4.48 3.89 -14.30
C ILE A 83 -5.08 4.86 -13.28
N ASN A 84 -4.24 5.41 -12.39
CA ASN A 84 -4.69 6.34 -11.34
C ASN A 84 -5.21 7.68 -11.85
N THR A 85 -5.18 7.94 -13.17
CA THR A 85 -5.84 9.10 -13.76
C THR A 85 -7.35 8.91 -13.91
N GLU A 86 -7.80 7.66 -13.91
CA GLU A 86 -9.19 7.27 -14.15
C GLU A 86 -9.82 6.58 -12.92
N MET A 87 -9.00 5.92 -12.09
CA MET A 87 -9.45 5.07 -10.99
C MET A 87 -8.53 5.19 -9.77
N PRO A 88 -9.08 5.30 -8.54
CA PRO A 88 -8.25 5.25 -7.33
C PRO A 88 -7.77 3.82 -7.07
N LYS A 89 -6.63 3.69 -6.39
CA LYS A 89 -5.89 2.43 -6.22
C LYS A 89 -6.73 1.30 -5.58
N GLY A 90 -7.54 1.61 -4.58
CA GLY A 90 -8.38 0.61 -3.90
C GLY A 90 -9.49 0.01 -4.77
N LEU A 91 -9.85 0.66 -5.88
CA LEU A 91 -10.85 0.18 -6.84
C LEU A 91 -10.24 -0.54 -8.05
N LEU A 92 -8.93 -0.81 -8.02
CA LEU A 92 -8.30 -1.66 -9.02
C LEU A 92 -8.90 -3.06 -8.99
N GLU A 93 -9.29 -3.56 -10.16
CA GLU A 93 -9.82 -4.91 -10.32
C GLU A 93 -8.67 -5.90 -10.59
N VAL A 94 -8.69 -6.98 -9.85
CA VAL A 94 -7.85 -8.15 -10.09
C VAL A 94 -8.79 -9.34 -10.29
N ASN A 95 -8.67 -10.02 -11.42
CA ASN A 95 -9.58 -11.11 -11.80
C ASN A 95 -11.07 -10.71 -11.75
N GLY A 96 -11.36 -9.45 -12.09
CA GLY A 96 -12.74 -8.90 -12.13
C GLY A 96 -13.31 -8.52 -10.76
N GLU A 97 -12.50 -8.47 -9.69
CA GLU A 97 -12.92 -8.07 -8.35
C GLU A 97 -12.09 -6.87 -7.85
N PRO A 98 -12.72 -5.74 -7.45
CA PRO A 98 -12.00 -4.60 -6.86
C PRO A 98 -11.28 -4.99 -5.56
N LEU A 99 -10.04 -4.54 -5.40
CA LEU A 99 -9.19 -4.86 -4.23
C LEU A 99 -9.90 -4.58 -2.90
N ILE A 100 -10.48 -3.39 -2.78
CA ILE A 100 -11.16 -2.99 -1.53
C ILE A 100 -12.40 -3.83 -1.24
N GLU A 101 -13.16 -4.23 -2.26
CA GLU A 101 -14.33 -5.10 -2.08
C GLU A 101 -13.92 -6.48 -1.61
N ARG A 102 -12.84 -7.04 -2.19
CA ARG A 102 -12.28 -8.30 -1.73
C ARG A 102 -11.87 -8.23 -0.25
N ILE A 103 -11.18 -7.18 0.16
CA ILE A 103 -10.80 -6.96 1.57
C ILE A 103 -12.06 -6.91 2.46
N ILE A 104 -13.09 -6.15 2.07
CA ILE A 104 -14.34 -6.02 2.83
C ILE A 104 -15.05 -7.38 2.95
N LYS A 105 -15.17 -8.13 1.85
CA LYS A 105 -15.78 -9.46 1.84
C LYS A 105 -15.04 -10.43 2.76
N GLN A 106 -13.69 -10.44 2.70
CA GLN A 106 -12.86 -11.26 3.58
C GLN A 106 -13.02 -10.89 5.06
N LEU A 107 -13.20 -9.60 5.39
CA LEU A 107 -13.51 -9.15 6.75
C LEU A 107 -14.92 -9.61 7.19
N HIS A 108 -15.91 -9.51 6.32
CA HIS A 108 -17.28 -9.99 6.60
C HIS A 108 -17.33 -11.51 6.86
N GLU A 109 -16.55 -12.32 6.12
CA GLU A 109 -16.45 -13.78 6.31
C GLU A 109 -16.01 -14.16 7.74
N VAL A 110 -15.21 -13.34 8.38
CA VAL A 110 -14.77 -13.56 9.77
C VAL A 110 -15.62 -12.84 10.80
N GLY A 111 -16.69 -12.15 10.36
CA GLY A 111 -17.69 -11.52 11.22
C GLY A 111 -17.37 -10.08 11.61
N ILE A 112 -16.51 -9.39 10.85
CA ILE A 112 -16.18 -7.97 11.06
C ILE A 112 -17.01 -7.13 10.10
N HIS A 113 -17.94 -6.36 10.64
CA HIS A 113 -18.87 -5.51 9.88
C HIS A 113 -18.71 -4.02 10.19
N GLU A 114 -18.05 -3.64 11.29
CA GLU A 114 -17.69 -2.26 11.60
C GLU A 114 -16.40 -1.91 10.85
N ILE A 115 -16.54 -1.29 9.66
CA ILE A 115 -15.42 -1.01 8.75
C ILE A 115 -15.38 0.48 8.43
N TYR A 116 -14.25 1.11 8.73
CA TYR A 116 -13.94 2.50 8.40
C TYR A 116 -13.02 2.53 7.18
N VAL A 117 -13.45 3.18 6.09
CA VAL A 117 -12.63 3.38 4.89
C VAL A 117 -12.17 4.83 4.86
N ILE A 118 -10.87 5.07 5.00
CA ILE A 118 -10.33 6.41 4.95
C ILE A 118 -10.03 6.76 3.50
N VAL A 119 -10.76 7.74 2.97
CA VAL A 119 -10.71 8.16 1.57
C VAL A 119 -10.17 9.58 1.42
N GLY A 120 -9.65 9.91 0.25
CA GLY A 120 -9.15 11.24 -0.08
C GLY A 120 -9.20 11.48 -1.58
N PHE A 121 -8.23 10.95 -2.31
CA PHE A 121 -8.19 11.04 -3.77
C PHE A 121 -9.37 10.30 -4.41
N MET A 122 -10.12 10.97 -5.29
CA MET A 122 -11.33 10.43 -5.96
C MET A 122 -12.34 9.80 -4.99
N LYS A 123 -12.52 10.39 -3.81
CA LYS A 123 -13.36 9.85 -2.73
C LYS A 123 -14.78 9.51 -3.18
N GLU A 124 -15.33 10.24 -4.14
CA GLU A 124 -16.69 10.06 -4.68
C GLU A 124 -16.87 8.67 -5.31
N LYS A 125 -15.78 8.07 -5.82
CA LYS A 125 -15.82 6.72 -6.40
C LYS A 125 -16.00 5.60 -5.37
N TYR A 126 -15.81 5.88 -4.09
CA TYR A 126 -15.99 4.93 -2.99
C TYR A 126 -17.39 4.99 -2.34
N GLU A 127 -18.24 5.99 -2.68
CA GLU A 127 -19.52 6.22 -2.00
C GLU A 127 -20.46 5.01 -2.06
N TYR A 128 -20.45 4.25 -3.16
CA TYR A 128 -21.26 3.05 -3.30
C TYR A 128 -20.99 1.97 -2.23
N LEU A 129 -19.78 1.96 -1.66
CA LEU A 129 -19.42 1.00 -0.61
C LEU A 129 -20.26 1.16 0.66
N ILE A 130 -20.82 2.35 0.90
CA ILE A 130 -21.73 2.62 2.03
C ILE A 130 -22.99 1.78 1.86
N ASP A 131 -23.62 1.85 0.70
CA ASP A 131 -24.90 1.18 0.44
C ASP A 131 -24.73 -0.32 0.24
N GLU A 132 -23.65 -0.75 -0.42
CA GLU A 132 -23.44 -2.16 -0.76
C GLU A 132 -22.85 -2.99 0.38
N TYR A 133 -21.98 -2.40 1.20
CA TYR A 133 -21.20 -3.12 2.21
C TYR A 133 -21.41 -2.60 3.64
N GLY A 134 -22.13 -1.48 3.82
CA GLY A 134 -22.38 -0.89 5.13
C GLY A 134 -21.14 -0.30 5.80
N VAL A 135 -20.15 0.13 5.02
CA VAL A 135 -18.91 0.75 5.55
C VAL A 135 -19.13 2.22 5.89
N GLU A 136 -18.28 2.77 6.75
CA GLU A 136 -18.24 4.21 7.04
C GLU A 136 -17.06 4.84 6.29
N LEU A 137 -17.34 5.88 5.46
CA LEU A 137 -16.30 6.64 4.78
C LEU A 137 -15.83 7.81 5.65
N VAL A 138 -14.52 7.87 5.90
CA VAL A 138 -13.87 8.97 6.61
C VAL A 138 -12.99 9.74 5.65
N VAL A 139 -13.32 11.02 5.41
CA VAL A 139 -12.56 11.84 4.45
C VAL A 139 -11.31 12.41 5.09
N ASN A 140 -10.15 12.14 4.51
CA ASN A 140 -8.91 12.84 4.85
C ASN A 140 -8.73 14.06 3.94
N PRO A 141 -8.91 15.29 4.44
CA PRO A 141 -8.74 16.50 3.61
C PRO A 141 -7.27 16.79 3.28
N ASP A 142 -6.34 16.29 4.08
CA ASP A 142 -4.90 16.55 3.96
C ASP A 142 -4.16 15.49 3.10
N TYR A 143 -4.88 14.57 2.45
CA TYR A 143 -4.30 13.43 1.72
C TYR A 143 -3.24 13.82 0.67
N ALA A 144 -3.32 15.04 0.14
CA ALA A 144 -2.39 15.54 -0.87
C ALA A 144 -1.06 16.03 -0.28
N ALA A 145 -1.05 16.44 0.99
CA ALA A 145 0.08 17.06 1.67
C ALA A 145 0.73 16.14 2.71
N LYS A 146 -0.05 15.20 3.26
CA LYS A 146 0.37 14.35 4.38
C LYS A 146 0.17 12.87 4.06
N ASN A 147 1.02 12.02 4.67
CA ASN A 147 0.97 10.58 4.45
C ASN A 147 -0.08 9.89 5.36
N ASN A 148 -0.16 8.56 5.30
CA ASN A 148 -1.19 7.74 5.92
C ASN A 148 -1.17 7.73 7.47
N LEU A 149 -0.10 8.17 8.13
CA LEU A 149 -0.08 8.45 9.57
C LEU A 149 -1.20 9.44 9.95
N HIS A 150 -1.39 10.49 9.14
CA HIS A 150 -2.46 11.46 9.34
C HIS A 150 -3.84 10.92 8.98
N SER A 151 -3.91 9.97 8.05
CA SER A 151 -5.17 9.24 7.78
C SER A 151 -5.59 8.43 9.01
N LEU A 152 -4.67 7.66 9.60
CA LEU A 152 -4.96 6.86 10.77
C LEU A 152 -5.34 7.70 12.00
N LYS A 153 -4.78 8.91 12.13
CA LYS A 153 -5.14 9.85 13.19
C LYS A 153 -6.63 10.19 13.23
N LEU A 154 -7.30 10.27 12.08
CA LEU A 154 -8.72 10.63 11.98
C LEU A 154 -9.63 9.60 12.64
N VAL A 155 -9.17 8.37 12.80
CA VAL A 155 -9.93 7.24 13.35
C VAL A 155 -9.21 6.56 14.52
N LYS A 156 -8.31 7.28 15.19
CA LYS A 156 -7.49 6.72 16.29
C LYS A 156 -8.32 6.16 17.45
N GLU A 157 -9.53 6.67 17.67
CA GLU A 157 -10.47 6.19 18.68
C GLU A 157 -11.03 4.80 18.35
N HIS A 158 -10.89 4.35 17.10
CA HIS A 158 -11.37 3.06 16.60
C HIS A 158 -10.28 1.99 16.50
N LEU A 159 -9.07 2.24 17.04
CA LEU A 159 -7.93 1.30 16.97
C LEU A 159 -8.05 0.10 17.92
N GLU A 160 -8.94 0.16 18.92
CA GLU A 160 -9.12 -0.94 19.87
C GLU A 160 -9.65 -2.21 19.20
N ASN A 161 -8.90 -3.30 19.28
CA ASN A 161 -9.22 -4.60 18.68
C ASN A 161 -9.57 -4.46 17.19
N ALA A 162 -8.75 -3.73 16.46
CA ALA A 162 -8.97 -3.38 15.07
C ALA A 162 -7.88 -3.94 14.14
N TYR A 163 -8.30 -4.33 12.93
CA TYR A 163 -7.38 -4.48 11.82
C TYR A 163 -7.11 -3.15 11.16
N ILE A 164 -5.87 -2.92 10.73
CA ILE A 164 -5.45 -1.82 9.87
C ILE A 164 -4.98 -2.45 8.57
N VAL A 165 -5.55 -2.02 7.43
CA VAL A 165 -5.38 -2.68 6.13
C VAL A 165 -5.13 -1.63 5.06
N PRO A 166 -4.05 -1.70 4.27
CA PRO A 166 -3.94 -0.89 3.05
C PRO A 166 -4.91 -1.39 1.98
N CYS A 167 -5.41 -0.50 1.14
CA CYS A 167 -6.42 -0.82 0.13
C CYS A 167 -5.89 -1.51 -1.13
N ASP A 168 -4.59 -1.67 -1.25
CA ASP A 168 -3.86 -2.08 -2.45
C ASP A 168 -3.25 -3.48 -2.36
N ILE A 169 -3.73 -4.27 -1.39
CA ILE A 169 -3.26 -5.62 -1.13
C ILE A 169 -4.22 -6.64 -1.75
N TRP A 170 -3.65 -7.57 -2.51
CA TRP A 170 -4.31 -8.80 -2.92
C TRP A 170 -3.85 -9.96 -2.05
N CYS A 171 -4.78 -10.60 -1.34
CA CYS A 171 -4.53 -11.85 -0.61
C CYS A 171 -5.24 -12.99 -1.32
N ASP A 172 -4.51 -14.04 -1.67
CA ASP A 172 -5.09 -15.24 -2.28
C ASP A 172 -6.06 -15.93 -1.32
N ARG A 173 -5.65 -16.06 -0.07
CA ARG A 173 -6.47 -16.58 1.03
C ARG A 173 -6.83 -15.46 2.00
N ASN A 174 -7.96 -15.64 2.70
CA ASN A 174 -8.39 -14.68 3.72
C ASN A 174 -7.33 -14.56 4.83
N PRO A 175 -6.69 -13.38 5.02
CA PRO A 175 -5.65 -13.18 6.02
C PRO A 175 -6.21 -12.89 7.41
N PHE A 176 -7.52 -12.64 7.53
CA PHE A 176 -8.20 -12.25 8.75
C PHE A 176 -8.73 -13.46 9.52
N HIS A 177 -8.84 -13.34 10.84
CA HIS A 177 -9.33 -14.40 11.71
C HIS A 177 -10.41 -13.86 12.65
N ARG A 178 -11.32 -14.74 13.06
CA ARG A 178 -12.39 -14.41 14.02
C ARG A 178 -11.85 -14.05 15.41
N HIS A 179 -10.63 -14.47 15.71
CA HIS A 179 -10.03 -14.29 17.02
C HIS A 179 -8.53 -14.02 16.88
N GLU A 180 -8.06 -13.01 17.60
CA GLU A 180 -6.67 -12.61 17.63
C GLU A 180 -6.23 -12.37 19.08
N LEU A 181 -5.25 -13.11 19.56
CA LEU A 181 -4.84 -13.07 20.97
C LEU A 181 -3.73 -12.04 21.27
N TYR A 182 -3.09 -11.50 20.26
CA TYR A 182 -2.00 -10.52 20.38
C TYR A 182 -1.94 -9.62 19.14
N SER A 183 -1.30 -8.45 19.31
CA SER A 183 -1.05 -7.53 18.20
C SER A 183 0.07 -8.02 17.29
N TRP A 184 -0.12 -7.87 15.99
CA TRP A 184 0.84 -8.29 14.99
C TRP A 184 0.85 -7.36 13.78
N TYR A 185 1.96 -7.39 13.04
CA TYR A 185 2.12 -6.73 11.76
C TYR A 185 2.61 -7.75 10.73
N MET A 186 2.02 -7.71 9.53
CA MET A 186 2.30 -8.65 8.45
C MET A 186 3.52 -8.23 7.64
N VAL A 187 4.45 -9.16 7.46
CA VAL A 187 5.61 -9.02 6.60
C VAL A 187 5.75 -10.24 5.69
N SER A 188 6.35 -10.04 4.52
CA SER A 188 6.68 -11.13 3.62
C SER A 188 7.95 -11.87 4.07
N ASP A 189 8.12 -13.11 3.62
CA ASP A 189 9.37 -13.86 3.70
C ASP A 189 10.46 -13.31 2.77
N LEU A 190 10.10 -12.47 1.79
CA LEU A 190 11.07 -11.77 0.94
C LEU A 190 11.85 -10.71 1.70
N VAL A 191 13.11 -10.59 1.32
CA VAL A 191 14.02 -9.56 1.81
C VAL A 191 14.31 -8.58 0.69
N GLU A 192 14.09 -7.29 0.96
CA GLU A 192 14.30 -6.20 0.01
C GLU A 192 15.16 -5.09 0.61
N ASN A 193 15.77 -4.29 -0.25
CA ASN A 193 16.65 -3.20 0.18
C ASN A 193 15.88 -1.96 0.65
N GLU A 194 14.61 -1.87 0.31
CA GLU A 194 13.74 -0.74 0.66
C GLU A 194 13.21 -0.82 2.10
N SER A 195 13.21 -2.02 2.68
CA SER A 195 12.82 -2.25 4.07
C SER A 195 14.04 -2.29 5.00
N ASN A 196 13.92 -1.65 6.16
CA ASN A 196 14.88 -1.70 7.25
C ASN A 196 14.37 -2.49 8.46
N VAL A 197 13.33 -3.33 8.31
CA VAL A 197 12.71 -4.11 9.36
C VAL A 197 12.97 -5.60 9.16
N ARG A 198 13.54 -6.26 10.17
CA ARG A 198 13.82 -7.70 10.15
C ARG A 198 13.04 -8.44 11.21
N VAL A 199 12.61 -9.64 10.85
CA VAL A 199 12.03 -10.59 11.80
C VAL A 199 13.16 -11.38 12.47
N ASN A 200 13.25 -11.31 13.79
CA ASN A 200 14.21 -12.10 14.55
C ASN A 200 13.64 -13.48 14.95
N ARG A 201 14.47 -14.31 15.60
CA ARG A 201 14.07 -15.67 16.03
C ARG A 201 12.91 -15.69 17.05
N LYS A 202 12.61 -14.57 17.69
CA LYS A 202 11.48 -14.42 18.63
C LYS A 202 10.23 -13.89 17.97
N MET A 203 10.24 -13.74 16.64
CA MET A 203 9.17 -13.11 15.86
C MET A 203 8.94 -11.63 16.23
N GLU A 204 9.99 -10.94 16.71
CA GLU A 204 9.98 -9.50 16.92
C GLU A 204 10.44 -8.81 15.63
N LEU A 205 9.84 -7.67 15.33
CA LEU A 205 10.21 -6.78 14.23
C LEU A 205 11.24 -5.78 14.73
N VAL A 206 12.47 -5.92 14.28
CA VAL A 206 13.61 -5.11 14.72
C VAL A 206 14.18 -4.30 13.57
N THR A 207 14.63 -3.09 13.86
CA THR A 207 15.29 -2.23 12.87
C THR A 207 16.68 -2.75 12.56
N VAL A 208 17.05 -2.75 11.30
CA VAL A 208 18.40 -3.05 10.81
C VAL A 208 18.96 -1.85 10.04
N PRO A 209 20.29 -1.74 9.87
CA PRO A 209 20.89 -0.70 9.03
C PRO A 209 20.35 -0.75 7.58
N GLU A 210 20.16 0.42 6.95
CA GLU A 210 19.58 0.57 5.60
C GLU A 210 20.27 -0.28 4.52
N ASN A 211 21.57 -0.56 4.68
CA ASN A 211 22.36 -1.35 3.71
C ASN A 211 22.22 -2.87 3.89
N VAL A 212 21.47 -3.35 4.87
CA VAL A 212 21.32 -4.79 5.18
C VAL A 212 20.07 -5.38 4.51
N GLY A 213 19.08 -4.54 4.22
CA GLY A 213 17.76 -4.94 3.75
C GLY A 213 16.92 -5.63 4.83
N GLY A 214 15.62 -5.52 4.70
CA GLY A 214 14.62 -6.04 5.64
C GLY A 214 13.58 -6.94 4.98
N ASN A 215 12.66 -7.48 5.76
CA ASN A 215 11.49 -8.16 5.24
C ASN A 215 10.56 -7.15 4.56
N ALA A 216 10.00 -7.49 3.40
CA ALA A 216 9.01 -6.64 2.75
C ALA A 216 7.79 -6.44 3.67
N MET A 217 7.42 -5.17 3.88
CA MET A 217 6.33 -4.78 4.77
C MET A 217 5.02 -4.78 4.01
N ILE A 218 4.04 -5.60 4.45
CA ILE A 218 2.76 -5.76 3.74
C ILE A 218 1.73 -4.72 4.18
N GLY A 219 1.83 -4.20 5.41
CA GLY A 219 0.93 -3.14 5.89
C GLY A 219 -0.33 -3.63 6.62
N ILE A 220 -0.71 -4.91 6.52
CA ILE A 220 -1.83 -5.46 7.31
C ILE A 220 -1.36 -5.65 8.75
N SER A 221 -2.15 -5.14 9.70
CA SER A 221 -1.86 -5.27 11.13
C SER A 221 -3.14 -5.50 11.93
N TYR A 222 -2.99 -6.09 13.11
CA TYR A 222 -4.02 -6.16 14.13
C TYR A 222 -3.50 -5.57 15.43
N LEU A 223 -4.30 -4.74 16.08
CA LEU A 223 -4.00 -4.14 17.37
C LEU A 223 -4.99 -4.60 18.43
N THR A 224 -4.48 -5.13 19.55
CA THR A 224 -5.27 -5.34 20.76
C THR A 224 -5.56 -4.00 21.44
N LYS A 225 -6.48 -3.99 22.38
CA LYS A 225 -6.78 -2.80 23.20
C LYS A 225 -5.53 -2.22 23.86
N GLU A 226 -4.73 -3.08 24.49
CA GLU A 226 -3.55 -2.63 25.27
C GLU A 226 -2.52 -1.91 24.39
N ASP A 227 -2.26 -2.44 23.18
CA ASP A 227 -1.30 -1.84 22.24
C ASP A 227 -1.89 -0.64 21.51
N SER A 228 -3.21 -0.63 21.25
CA SER A 228 -3.87 0.49 20.57
C SER A 228 -3.78 1.80 21.35
N ASP A 229 -3.82 1.75 22.69
CA ASP A 229 -3.64 2.94 23.55
C ASP A 229 -2.22 3.55 23.37
N THR A 230 -1.20 2.69 23.26
CA THR A 230 0.17 3.11 23.02
C THR A 230 0.33 3.70 21.61
N VAL A 231 -0.21 3.02 20.59
CA VAL A 231 -0.16 3.49 19.20
C VAL A 231 -0.88 4.82 19.04
N SER A 232 -2.07 4.97 19.66
CA SER A 232 -2.82 6.23 19.63
C SER A 232 -2.03 7.40 20.23
N ALA A 233 -1.32 7.15 21.34
CA ALA A 233 -0.46 8.16 21.96
C ALA A 233 0.73 8.54 21.06
N HIS A 234 1.37 7.56 20.41
CA HIS A 234 2.45 7.80 19.44
C HIS A 234 1.95 8.59 18.21
N ILE A 235 0.80 8.24 17.63
CA ILE A 235 0.17 9.00 16.53
C ILE A 235 -0.04 10.46 16.93
N GLU A 236 -0.58 10.71 18.11
CA GLU A 236 -0.78 12.08 18.61
C GLU A 236 0.52 12.85 18.75
N GLU A 237 1.58 12.22 19.25
CA GLU A 237 2.88 12.86 19.41
C GLU A 237 3.52 13.18 18.05
N LEU A 238 3.56 12.23 17.14
CA LEU A 238 4.16 12.37 15.81
C LEU A 238 3.44 13.43 14.99
N CYS A 239 2.12 13.41 14.94
CA CYS A 239 1.33 14.36 14.17
C CYS A 239 1.36 15.81 14.66
N LYS A 240 1.96 16.11 15.82
CA LYS A 240 2.18 17.48 16.30
C LYS A 240 3.35 18.19 15.59
N LYS A 241 4.21 17.45 14.92
CA LYS A 241 5.47 17.94 14.36
C LYS A 241 5.41 17.91 12.83
N PRO A 242 5.41 19.06 12.11
CA PRO A 242 5.30 19.10 10.65
C PRO A 242 6.36 18.28 9.91
N GLN A 243 7.53 18.10 10.49
CA GLN A 243 8.60 17.28 9.92
C GLN A 243 8.22 15.81 9.75
N TYR A 244 7.14 15.35 10.39
CA TYR A 244 6.62 13.99 10.33
C TYR A 244 5.38 13.85 9.42
N ASP A 245 4.98 14.91 8.72
CA ASP A 245 3.82 14.89 7.82
C ASP A 245 3.96 13.86 6.68
N GLY A 246 5.18 13.54 6.28
CA GLY A 246 5.48 12.52 5.27
C GLY A 246 5.62 11.08 5.78
N LEU A 247 5.46 10.83 7.09
CA LEU A 247 5.65 9.50 7.67
C LEU A 247 4.47 8.56 7.39
N PHE A 248 4.80 7.29 7.32
CA PHE A 248 3.82 6.21 7.32
C PHE A 248 3.34 5.91 8.74
N TRP A 249 2.15 5.33 8.86
CA TRP A 249 1.54 5.03 10.16
C TRP A 249 2.34 4.01 10.99
N GLU A 250 3.12 3.16 10.34
CA GLU A 250 4.00 2.17 10.94
C GLU A 250 5.02 2.80 11.90
N GLU A 251 5.35 4.07 11.70
CA GLU A 251 6.21 4.80 12.64
C GLU A 251 5.62 4.87 14.05
N ALA A 252 4.30 4.82 14.18
CA ALA A 252 3.64 4.78 15.48
C ALA A 252 3.78 3.42 16.20
N LEU A 253 4.22 2.37 15.50
CA LEU A 253 4.47 1.04 16.07
C LEU A 253 5.83 0.94 16.74
N TYR A 254 6.76 1.87 16.49
CA TYR A 254 8.11 1.76 17.01
C TYR A 254 8.22 2.17 18.48
N ASN A 255 8.99 1.36 19.21
CA ASN A 255 9.54 1.69 20.51
C ASN A 255 11.06 1.49 20.42
N LYS A 256 11.79 2.57 20.15
CA LYS A 256 13.23 2.59 19.85
C LYS A 256 13.56 1.83 18.56
N ASP A 257 14.28 0.72 18.68
CA ASP A 257 14.82 -0.11 17.60
C ASP A 257 13.94 -1.32 17.23
N ARG A 258 12.72 -1.38 17.78
CA ARG A 258 11.77 -2.47 17.49
C ARG A 258 10.33 -1.99 17.50
N MET A 259 9.46 -2.73 16.81
CA MET A 259 8.03 -2.53 16.92
C MET A 259 7.45 -3.17 18.17
N ILE A 260 6.38 -2.60 18.72
CA ILE A 260 5.65 -3.14 19.87
C ILE A 260 4.82 -4.37 19.52
N VAL A 261 4.56 -4.60 18.24
CA VAL A 261 3.79 -5.72 17.70
C VAL A 261 4.70 -6.86 17.26
N THR A 262 4.16 -8.07 17.17
CA THR A 262 4.90 -9.25 16.69
C THR A 262 4.79 -9.42 15.18
N ALA A 263 5.75 -10.11 14.57
CA ALA A 263 5.68 -10.43 13.15
C ALA A 263 4.66 -11.52 12.86
N ARG A 264 3.86 -11.32 11.79
CA ARG A 264 3.16 -12.39 11.07
C ARG A 264 3.80 -12.52 9.71
N VAL A 265 4.60 -13.56 9.51
CA VAL A 265 5.31 -13.80 8.25
C VAL A 265 4.40 -14.57 7.31
N VAL A 266 4.25 -14.05 6.07
CA VAL A 266 3.50 -14.70 4.99
C VAL A 266 4.43 -15.00 3.83
N HIS A 267 4.06 -16.01 3.03
CA HIS A 267 4.78 -16.29 1.81
C HIS A 267 4.46 -15.23 0.76
N SER A 268 5.48 -14.76 0.04
CA SER A 268 5.36 -13.70 -0.97
C SER A 268 4.38 -14.01 -2.11
N ALA A 269 4.14 -15.29 -2.38
CA ALA A 269 3.16 -15.70 -3.38
C ALA A 269 1.70 -15.60 -2.90
N ASP A 270 1.44 -15.58 -1.58
CA ASP A 270 0.09 -15.58 -1.02
C ASP A 270 -0.48 -14.15 -0.84
N VAL A 271 0.40 -13.14 -0.81
CA VAL A 271 0.02 -11.74 -0.59
C VAL A 271 0.85 -10.84 -1.49
N VAL A 272 0.18 -10.03 -2.29
CA VAL A 272 0.82 -9.12 -3.24
C VAL A 272 0.31 -7.69 -3.04
N GLU A 273 1.23 -6.74 -2.90
CA GLU A 273 0.95 -5.31 -2.95
C GLU A 273 1.03 -4.84 -4.41
N ILE A 274 -0.06 -4.27 -4.93
CA ILE A 274 -0.12 -3.79 -6.31
C ILE A 274 0.19 -2.31 -6.35
N ASN A 275 1.42 -1.96 -6.67
CA ASN A 275 1.93 -0.59 -6.65
C ASN A 275 2.12 0.03 -8.03
N THR A 276 2.23 -0.79 -9.09
CA THR A 276 2.57 -0.32 -10.44
C THR A 276 1.66 -0.95 -11.50
N TYR A 277 1.60 -0.29 -12.66
CA TYR A 277 0.93 -0.81 -13.84
C TYR A 277 1.44 -2.20 -14.24
N GLU A 278 2.77 -2.41 -14.17
CA GLU A 278 3.39 -3.68 -14.53
C GLU A 278 3.01 -4.80 -13.54
N GLN A 279 2.96 -4.51 -12.24
CA GLN A 279 2.51 -5.50 -11.25
C GLN A 279 1.05 -5.93 -11.49
N LEU A 280 0.16 -5.00 -11.85
CA LEU A 280 -1.21 -5.38 -12.23
C LEU A 280 -1.21 -6.27 -13.48
N ARG A 281 -0.41 -5.93 -14.50
CA ARG A 281 -0.27 -6.73 -15.73
C ARG A 281 0.24 -8.14 -15.47
N GLU A 282 1.19 -8.31 -14.55
CA GLU A 282 1.74 -9.61 -14.16
C GLU A 282 0.69 -10.50 -13.48
N ILE A 283 -0.19 -9.91 -12.67
CA ILE A 283 -1.21 -10.64 -11.90
C ILE A 283 -2.46 -10.90 -12.75
N ASP A 284 -2.89 -9.91 -13.53
CA ASP A 284 -4.09 -9.96 -14.37
C ASP A 284 -3.85 -9.25 -15.70
N SER A 285 -3.25 -9.98 -16.65
CA SER A 285 -2.92 -9.45 -17.99
C SER A 285 -4.16 -9.05 -18.82
N ASP A 286 -5.32 -9.57 -18.48
CA ASP A 286 -6.58 -9.32 -19.17
C ASP A 286 -7.39 -8.18 -18.54
N SER A 287 -6.93 -7.61 -17.45
CA SER A 287 -7.62 -6.52 -16.75
C SER A 287 -8.00 -5.38 -17.70
N ASN A 288 -9.26 -5.00 -17.66
CA ASN A 288 -9.76 -3.88 -18.47
C ASN A 288 -9.12 -2.54 -18.06
N GLN A 289 -8.60 -2.45 -16.84
CA GLN A 289 -7.95 -1.25 -16.32
C GLN A 289 -6.56 -1.01 -16.91
N LEU A 290 -5.97 -2.02 -17.55
CA LEU A 290 -4.76 -1.84 -18.36
C LEU A 290 -5.03 -1.06 -19.65
N LYS A 291 -6.31 -0.94 -20.07
CA LYS A 291 -6.75 -0.28 -21.32
C LYS A 291 -7.19 1.16 -21.08
N THR A 292 -6.38 1.95 -20.34
CA THR A 292 -6.66 3.37 -20.08
C THR A 292 -6.67 4.21 -21.36
N ASP A 293 -7.28 5.39 -21.31
CA ASP A 293 -7.27 6.32 -22.44
C ASP A 293 -5.86 6.73 -22.85
N ALA A 294 -4.94 6.84 -21.88
CA ALA A 294 -3.54 7.10 -22.16
C ALA A 294 -2.88 5.96 -22.96
N ILE A 295 -3.09 4.71 -22.58
CA ILE A 295 -2.56 3.54 -23.33
C ILE A 295 -3.19 3.46 -24.72
N ARG A 296 -4.51 3.64 -24.85
CA ARG A 296 -5.18 3.69 -26.16
C ARG A 296 -4.61 4.77 -27.06
N LEU A 297 -4.32 5.95 -26.48
CA LEU A 297 -3.72 7.05 -27.21
C LEU A 297 -2.31 6.73 -27.66
N ILE A 298 -1.46 6.17 -26.79
CA ILE A 298 -0.10 5.71 -27.12
C ILE A 298 -0.17 4.72 -28.30
N CYS A 299 -1.00 3.68 -28.20
CA CYS A 299 -1.16 2.68 -29.24
C CYS A 299 -1.57 3.31 -30.58
N LYS A 300 -2.50 4.27 -30.55
CA LYS A 300 -2.94 4.98 -31.75
C LYS A 300 -1.85 5.87 -32.34
N ALA A 301 -1.15 6.65 -31.51
CA ALA A 301 -0.14 7.62 -31.95
C ALA A 301 1.12 6.93 -32.51
N LEU A 302 1.52 5.80 -31.89
CA LEU A 302 2.73 5.07 -32.28
C LEU A 302 2.44 3.85 -33.18
N CYS A 303 1.17 3.62 -33.57
CA CYS A 303 0.75 2.45 -34.33
C CYS A 303 1.21 1.14 -33.66
N ALA A 304 1.02 1.04 -32.34
CA ALA A 304 1.46 -0.07 -31.51
C ALA A 304 0.29 -0.83 -30.88
N LYS A 305 0.57 -2.06 -30.40
CA LYS A 305 -0.38 -2.82 -29.59
C LYS A 305 -0.12 -2.55 -28.09
N PRO A 306 -1.11 -2.77 -27.19
CA PRO A 306 -0.92 -2.58 -25.76
C PRO A 306 0.26 -3.38 -25.17
N GLU A 307 0.53 -4.58 -25.69
CA GLU A 307 1.62 -5.45 -25.24
C GLU A 307 3.02 -4.89 -25.62
N GLU A 308 3.08 -4.00 -26.62
CA GLU A 308 4.32 -3.34 -27.04
C GLU A 308 4.65 -2.10 -26.18
N VAL A 309 3.74 -1.70 -25.27
CA VAL A 309 3.95 -0.59 -24.32
C VAL A 309 4.40 -1.19 -22.98
N THR A 310 5.68 -1.05 -22.66
CA THR A 310 6.33 -1.68 -21.50
C THR A 310 7.16 -0.69 -20.69
N ASP A 311 7.70 -1.14 -19.57
CA ASP A 311 8.62 -0.38 -18.69
C ASP A 311 8.02 0.96 -18.22
N ILE A 312 6.72 0.97 -17.94
CA ILE A 312 6.03 2.18 -17.50
C ILE A 312 6.57 2.60 -16.13
N THR A 313 7.25 3.75 -16.12
CA THR A 313 7.89 4.30 -14.92
C THR A 313 7.48 5.75 -14.71
N VAL A 314 7.02 6.06 -13.51
CA VAL A 314 6.58 7.43 -13.15
C VAL A 314 7.77 8.37 -13.11
N LEU A 315 7.66 9.48 -13.80
CA LEU A 315 8.61 10.59 -13.68
C LEU A 315 8.25 11.47 -12.48
N LYS A 316 9.23 12.24 -11.98
CA LYS A 316 9.03 13.11 -10.82
C LYS A 316 7.74 13.93 -10.93
N LYS A 317 7.03 14.05 -9.82
CA LYS A 317 5.79 14.83 -9.66
C LYS A 317 6.01 16.28 -10.08
N GLY A 318 5.49 16.67 -11.26
CA GLY A 318 5.36 18.08 -11.64
C GLY A 318 4.09 18.68 -11.01
N MET A 319 4.09 19.97 -10.70
CA MET A 319 2.92 20.66 -10.13
C MET A 319 1.70 20.63 -11.06
N THR A 320 1.92 20.60 -12.37
CA THR A 320 0.89 20.78 -13.40
C THR A 320 0.64 19.57 -14.29
N ASN A 321 1.48 18.55 -14.21
CA ASN A 321 1.40 17.40 -15.11
C ASN A 321 1.73 16.08 -14.39
N ARG A 322 1.06 15.01 -14.79
CA ARG A 322 1.44 13.63 -14.49
C ARG A 322 2.19 13.10 -15.71
N SER A 323 3.43 12.69 -15.54
CA SER A 323 4.25 12.21 -16.65
C SER A 323 4.85 10.85 -16.30
N PHE A 324 4.92 9.98 -17.29
CA PHE A 324 5.58 8.69 -17.16
C PHE A 324 6.44 8.38 -18.39
N LEU A 325 7.52 7.69 -18.15
CA LEU A 325 8.38 7.08 -19.16
C LEU A 325 7.79 5.72 -19.54
N PHE A 326 7.89 5.34 -20.79
CA PHE A 326 7.55 4.00 -21.27
C PHE A 326 8.41 3.62 -22.46
N THR A 327 8.54 2.31 -22.71
CA THR A 327 9.20 1.74 -23.89
C THR A 327 8.14 1.30 -24.88
N CYS A 328 8.35 1.59 -26.17
CA CYS A 328 7.52 1.09 -27.27
C CYS A 328 8.39 0.85 -28.49
N LYS A 329 8.35 -0.39 -29.03
CA LYS A 329 9.16 -0.78 -30.22
C LYS A 329 10.65 -0.39 -30.06
N ASP A 330 11.26 -0.75 -28.93
CA ASP A 330 12.66 -0.51 -28.59
C ASP A 330 13.08 0.98 -28.43
N LYS A 331 12.10 1.90 -28.44
CA LYS A 331 12.33 3.31 -28.16
C LYS A 331 11.66 3.74 -26.87
N LYS A 332 12.27 4.66 -26.15
CA LYS A 332 11.73 5.26 -24.94
C LYS A 332 10.98 6.56 -25.25
N TYR A 333 9.85 6.74 -24.61
CA TYR A 333 8.98 7.91 -24.75
C TYR A 333 8.53 8.43 -23.40
N ILE A 334 8.20 9.72 -23.37
CA ILE A 334 7.51 10.35 -22.22
C ILE A 334 6.08 10.64 -22.63
N MET A 335 5.13 10.11 -21.86
CA MET A 335 3.73 10.55 -21.91
C MET A 335 3.49 11.60 -20.84
N ARG A 336 2.91 12.73 -21.24
CA ARG A 336 2.45 13.79 -20.34
C ARG A 336 0.92 13.85 -20.34
N ILE A 337 0.34 13.73 -19.14
CA ILE A 337 -1.08 13.92 -18.87
C ILE A 337 -1.22 15.17 -18.02
N PRO A 338 -1.96 16.21 -18.44
CA PRO A 338 -2.23 17.38 -17.62
C PRO A 338 -2.92 17.01 -16.30
N GLY A 339 -2.55 17.69 -15.23
CA GLY A 339 -3.22 17.59 -13.93
C GLY A 339 -4.57 18.31 -13.94
N GLU A 340 -5.46 17.95 -13.05
CA GLU A 340 -6.76 18.57 -12.89
C GLU A 340 -6.64 20.08 -12.61
N GLY A 341 -7.51 20.87 -13.22
CA GLY A 341 -7.54 22.33 -13.05
C GLY A 341 -6.42 23.11 -13.75
N THR A 342 -5.49 22.44 -14.43
CA THR A 342 -4.37 23.11 -15.14
C THR A 342 -4.81 23.82 -16.41
N ASP A 343 -5.97 23.53 -16.95
CA ASP A 343 -6.53 24.19 -18.14
C ASP A 343 -6.81 25.68 -17.90
N GLN A 344 -7.01 26.08 -16.65
CA GLN A 344 -7.15 27.48 -16.26
C GLN A 344 -5.81 28.24 -16.23
N LEU A 345 -4.70 27.50 -16.09
CA LEU A 345 -3.35 28.05 -15.96
C LEU A 345 -2.57 28.03 -17.28
N ILE A 346 -2.85 27.06 -18.16
CA ILE A 346 -2.07 26.80 -19.38
C ILE A 346 -3.00 26.74 -20.58
N ASN A 347 -2.78 27.64 -21.55
CA ASN A 347 -3.48 27.61 -22.84
C ASN A 347 -2.90 26.49 -23.72
N ARG A 348 -3.57 25.33 -23.75
CA ARG A 348 -3.10 24.13 -24.46
C ARG A 348 -2.99 24.34 -25.98
N ARG A 349 -3.85 25.14 -26.59
CA ARG A 349 -3.78 25.46 -28.00
C ARG A 349 -2.55 26.30 -28.34
N GLN A 350 -2.24 27.31 -27.52
CA GLN A 350 -1.02 28.09 -27.68
C GLN A 350 0.23 27.23 -27.45
N GLU A 351 0.23 26.39 -26.43
CA GLU A 351 1.31 25.45 -26.15
C GLU A 351 1.57 24.55 -27.37
N ALA A 352 0.55 23.92 -27.95
CA ALA A 352 0.66 23.08 -29.12
C ALA A 352 1.17 23.88 -30.35
N ALA A 353 0.68 25.10 -30.57
CA ALA A 353 1.14 25.97 -31.66
C ALA A 353 2.63 26.32 -31.52
N VAL A 354 3.10 26.62 -30.32
CA VAL A 354 4.53 26.87 -30.07
C VAL A 354 5.38 25.65 -30.38
N TYR A 355 4.98 24.47 -29.90
CA TYR A 355 5.71 23.23 -30.20
C TYR A 355 5.77 22.93 -31.69
N HIS A 356 4.69 23.15 -32.44
CA HIS A 356 4.70 23.01 -33.90
C HIS A 356 5.62 24.02 -34.58
N ALA A 357 5.67 25.26 -34.08
CA ALA A 357 6.52 26.32 -34.67
C ALA A 357 8.03 26.08 -34.44
N ILE A 358 8.40 25.34 -33.41
CA ILE A 358 9.81 25.08 -33.05
C ILE A 358 10.26 23.63 -33.35
N ALA A 359 9.40 22.79 -33.91
CA ALA A 359 9.69 21.37 -34.13
C ALA A 359 10.94 21.10 -34.97
N ASP A 360 11.22 21.97 -35.95
CA ASP A 360 12.38 21.91 -36.84
C ASP A 360 13.63 22.60 -36.30
N LYS A 361 13.57 23.22 -35.13
CA LYS A 361 14.65 24.05 -34.58
C LYS A 361 15.62 23.27 -33.65
N ASN A 362 15.37 22.01 -33.36
CA ASN A 362 16.16 21.21 -32.42
C ASN A 362 16.32 21.86 -31.02
N ILE A 363 15.27 22.52 -30.53
CA ILE A 363 15.23 23.18 -29.22
C ILE A 363 14.16 22.57 -28.29
N CYS A 364 13.48 21.55 -28.74
CA CYS A 364 12.55 20.76 -27.93
C CYS A 364 12.71 19.28 -28.26
N ASP A 365 12.10 18.43 -27.44
CA ASP A 365 12.02 16.98 -27.66
C ASP A 365 11.27 16.67 -28.96
N ASP A 366 11.60 15.58 -29.63
CA ASP A 366 10.87 15.12 -30.79
C ASP A 366 9.46 14.72 -30.40
N ILE A 367 8.46 15.40 -30.99
CA ILE A 367 7.05 15.22 -30.63
C ILE A 367 6.42 14.15 -31.50
N ALA A 368 6.10 13.03 -30.90
CA ALA A 368 5.33 11.98 -31.55
C ALA A 368 3.82 12.28 -31.58
N TYR A 369 3.30 13.01 -30.58
CA TYR A 369 1.90 13.40 -30.49
C TYR A 369 1.71 14.58 -29.56
N ILE A 370 0.84 15.53 -29.92
CA ILE A 370 0.34 16.59 -29.06
C ILE A 370 -1.14 16.88 -29.37
N ASN A 371 -1.98 16.99 -28.32
CA ASN A 371 -3.38 17.34 -28.46
C ASN A 371 -3.62 18.75 -27.92
N PRO A 372 -4.05 19.72 -28.77
CA PRO A 372 -4.31 21.08 -28.37
C PRO A 372 -5.56 21.26 -27.48
N GLU A 373 -6.46 20.29 -27.43
CA GLU A 373 -7.71 20.37 -26.65
C GLU A 373 -7.49 19.93 -25.19
N ASN A 374 -6.85 18.77 -24.99
CA ASN A 374 -6.66 18.19 -23.66
C ASN A 374 -5.21 18.24 -23.15
N GLY A 375 -4.26 18.72 -23.97
CA GLY A 375 -2.87 18.88 -23.59
C GLY A 375 -2.06 17.58 -23.44
N TYR A 376 -2.61 16.42 -23.85
CA TYR A 376 -1.86 15.18 -23.88
C TYR A 376 -0.71 15.27 -24.87
N LYS A 377 0.49 14.86 -24.45
CA LYS A 377 1.70 14.95 -25.28
C LYS A 377 2.55 13.71 -25.13
N ILE A 378 3.06 13.18 -26.26
CA ILE A 378 4.05 12.11 -26.31
C ILE A 378 5.29 12.64 -26.99
N THR A 379 6.45 12.52 -26.33
CA THR A 379 7.76 12.91 -26.88
C THR A 379 8.73 11.74 -26.80
N GLU A 380 9.70 11.67 -27.72
CA GLU A 380 10.83 10.75 -27.57
C GLU A 380 11.66 11.13 -26.35
N PHE A 381 12.15 10.14 -25.61
CA PHE A 381 13.02 10.36 -24.46
C PHE A 381 14.45 10.63 -24.91
N LEU A 382 15.01 11.73 -24.49
CA LEU A 382 16.40 12.11 -24.79
C LEU A 382 17.34 11.46 -23.76
N GLU A 383 18.03 10.41 -24.15
CA GLU A 383 19.03 9.75 -23.29
C GLU A 383 20.19 10.70 -22.97
N GLY A 384 20.64 10.69 -21.74
CA GLY A 384 21.73 11.55 -21.26
C GLY A 384 21.34 13.02 -21.04
N ALA A 385 20.08 13.39 -21.28
CA ALA A 385 19.60 14.74 -20.96
C ALA A 385 19.56 14.95 -19.45
N ARG A 386 19.92 16.14 -19.01
CA ARG A 386 19.80 16.59 -17.62
C ARG A 386 19.08 17.93 -17.52
N VAL A 387 18.52 18.20 -16.39
CA VAL A 387 17.93 19.51 -16.10
C VAL A 387 19.02 20.56 -16.05
N CYS A 388 18.80 21.75 -16.68
CA CYS A 388 19.67 22.90 -16.56
C CYS A 388 19.75 23.33 -15.08
N ASP A 389 20.96 23.54 -14.57
CA ASP A 389 21.16 24.12 -13.25
C ASP A 389 20.97 25.66 -13.33
N PRO A 390 19.91 26.22 -12.75
CA PRO A 390 19.66 27.65 -12.79
C PRO A 390 20.69 28.46 -11.99
N THR A 391 21.53 27.84 -11.18
CA THR A 391 22.61 28.48 -10.42
C THR A 391 23.94 28.42 -11.12
N ASP A 392 24.10 27.60 -12.18
CA ASP A 392 25.29 27.52 -13.02
C ASP A 392 25.19 28.52 -14.20
N TYR A 393 26.03 29.55 -14.17
CA TYR A 393 26.05 30.59 -15.20
C TYR A 393 26.30 30.05 -16.62
N GLU A 394 27.19 29.07 -16.79
CA GLU A 394 27.51 28.51 -18.12
C GLU A 394 26.36 27.64 -18.66
N ASP A 395 25.64 26.94 -17.80
CA ASP A 395 24.42 26.22 -18.19
C ASP A 395 23.33 27.19 -18.66
N VAL A 396 23.04 28.19 -17.85
CA VAL A 396 22.05 29.24 -18.21
C VAL A 396 22.42 29.93 -19.51
N LYS A 397 23.70 30.29 -19.67
CA LYS A 397 24.22 30.95 -20.88
C LYS A 397 24.03 30.07 -22.13
N LYS A 398 24.32 28.78 -22.05
CA LYS A 398 24.10 27.83 -23.16
C LYS A 398 22.61 27.75 -23.54
N CYS A 399 21.72 27.61 -22.57
CA CYS A 399 20.28 27.58 -22.80
C CYS A 399 19.79 28.89 -23.48
N MET A 400 20.21 30.05 -22.95
CA MET A 400 19.81 31.34 -23.49
C MET A 400 20.39 31.62 -24.89
N SER A 401 21.61 31.18 -25.18
CA SER A 401 22.21 31.30 -26.51
C SER A 401 21.42 30.50 -27.53
N ARG A 402 21.04 29.26 -27.18
CA ARG A 402 20.26 28.39 -28.07
C ARG A 402 18.85 28.91 -28.35
N LEU A 403 18.23 29.60 -27.40
CA LEU A 403 16.92 30.26 -27.60
C LEU A 403 16.97 31.49 -28.48
N ARG A 404 18.15 32.10 -28.67
CA ARG A 404 18.33 33.27 -29.53
C ARG A 404 18.59 32.92 -31.00
N GLU A 405 19.09 31.73 -31.28
CA GLU A 405 19.26 31.19 -32.64
C GLU A 405 17.90 30.82 -33.26
#